data_53a40d6afc4b9ad4de335fe9587c2215
#
_entry.id   53a40d6afc4b9ad4de335fe9587c2215
#
_cell.length_a   1.000
_cell.length_b   1.000
_cell.length_c   1.000
_cell.angle_alpha   90.00
_cell.angle_beta   90.00
_cell.angle_gamma   90.00
#
_symmetry.space_group_name_H-M   'P 1'
#
loop_
_entity.id
_entity.type
_entity.pdbx_description
1 polymer ?
#
loop_
_entity_poly.entity_id
_entity_poly.type
_entity_poly.pdbx_seq_one_letter_code
_entity_poly.pdbx_strand_id
1 'polypeptide(L)'
;ATTEIYALSLHDALPIYCRAAVARAREEQAADAGREWARVLELNPRSASYLAQAALSAEFRGDFRGAERLLLQAARYNRLWLPRWSLANFYYRHGRLEEFRRWAALAFERAYGDRTALFRLCRAAGVEDRAMLEEMLGADAENLGAWVGYLAAEGPVEALPAAAVNYIEAAAAGTGEAAVPRVNGAIRALLRAGHGREAAELWTAMSRRRLIPYPEWNEAAPLVNAEFLRPVPGPGLDWAVARGPGFEVFPGVPAGGIKVTFSGRQPERVELLAQEVLLRGGQAWRLEFEYQTPGIGDGATSLGWRLGGMEAGQGRLSSEEWTRGEAVWEVPAGLQVLRLALWSERPRGQVRHEGELRLRGVSLRPVEGGR
;
A
#
# COMPACT_ATOMS: atom_id res chain seq x y z
N ALA A 1 4.41 -6.23 -21.57
CA ALA A 1 3.27 -5.79 -22.37
C ALA A 1 2.77 -6.98 -23.17
N THR A 2 1.85 -7.75 -22.60
CA THR A 2 1.22 -8.88 -23.29
C THR A 2 -0.03 -8.34 -23.95
N THR A 3 0.05 -8.11 -25.26
CA THR A 3 -1.09 -7.78 -26.09
C THR A 3 -1.88 -9.09 -26.27
N GLU A 4 -3.01 -9.23 -25.59
CA GLU A 4 -3.96 -10.32 -25.88
C GLU A 4 -4.50 -10.11 -27.30
N ILE A 5 -4.01 -10.97 -28.18
CA ILE A 5 -4.47 -11.08 -29.56
C ILE A 5 -5.70 -11.99 -29.50
N TYR A 6 -6.90 -11.40 -29.60
CA TYR A 6 -8.11 -12.18 -29.85
C TYR A 6 -7.94 -12.97 -31.14
N ALA A 7 -8.07 -14.27 -31.04
CA ALA A 7 -7.90 -15.20 -32.15
C ALA A 7 -8.97 -15.01 -33.24
N LEU A 8 -8.67 -14.15 -34.19
CA LEU A 8 -9.20 -14.27 -35.54
C LEU A 8 -8.47 -15.44 -36.21
N SER A 9 -9.17 -16.22 -37.05
CA SER A 9 -8.50 -17.28 -37.81
C SER A 9 -7.29 -16.67 -38.54
N LEU A 10 -6.14 -17.30 -38.49
CA LEU A 10 -4.89 -16.77 -39.05
C LEU A 10 -5.03 -16.34 -40.52
N HIS A 11 -5.96 -16.92 -41.26
CA HIS A 11 -6.17 -16.63 -42.68
C HIS A 11 -6.91 -15.32 -42.94
N ASP A 12 -7.85 -14.93 -42.08
CA ASP A 12 -8.64 -13.70 -42.26
C ASP A 12 -7.98 -12.47 -41.56
N ALA A 13 -7.12 -12.75 -40.56
CA ALA A 13 -6.44 -11.70 -39.82
C ALA A 13 -5.22 -11.11 -40.55
N LEU A 14 -4.50 -11.91 -41.34
CA LEU A 14 -3.24 -11.50 -41.97
C LEU A 14 -3.35 -10.22 -42.82
N PRO A 15 -4.33 -10.10 -43.75
CA PRO A 15 -4.48 -8.91 -44.57
C PRO A 15 -4.80 -7.66 -43.74
N ILE A 16 -5.60 -7.80 -42.68
CA ILE A 16 -5.98 -6.70 -41.80
C ILE A 16 -4.79 -6.24 -40.96
N TYR A 17 -4.01 -7.18 -40.41
CA TYR A 17 -2.78 -6.86 -39.67
C TYR A 17 -1.72 -6.19 -40.54
N CYS A 18 -1.50 -6.68 -41.75
CA CYS A 18 -0.57 -6.09 -42.69
C CYS A 18 -0.98 -4.66 -43.04
N ARG A 19 -2.27 -4.39 -43.31
CA ARG A 19 -2.76 -3.04 -43.62
C ARG A 19 -2.67 -2.09 -42.43
N ALA A 20 -2.99 -2.55 -41.22
CA ALA A 20 -2.83 -1.76 -40.00
C ALA A 20 -1.35 -1.45 -39.71
N ALA A 21 -0.44 -2.39 -39.98
CA ALA A 21 1.01 -2.18 -39.83
C ALA A 21 1.53 -1.15 -40.88
N VAL A 22 1.07 -1.24 -42.12
CA VAL A 22 1.42 -0.30 -43.17
C VAL A 22 0.87 1.11 -42.85
N ALA A 23 -0.37 1.20 -42.35
CA ALA A 23 -0.95 2.49 -41.93
C ALA A 23 -0.11 3.16 -40.84
N ARG A 24 0.34 2.38 -39.82
CA ARG A 24 1.24 2.89 -38.76
C ARG A 24 2.59 3.32 -39.30
N ALA A 25 3.22 2.53 -40.16
CA ALA A 25 4.50 2.89 -40.76
C ALA A 25 4.43 4.14 -41.64
N ARG A 26 3.29 4.40 -42.27
CA ARG A 26 3.04 5.61 -43.07
C ARG A 26 2.69 6.84 -42.24
N GLU A 27 2.25 6.68 -41.02
CA GLU A 27 2.05 7.80 -40.10
C GLU A 27 3.35 8.56 -39.83
N GLU A 28 4.49 7.85 -39.78
CA GLU A 28 5.82 8.47 -39.68
C GLU A 28 6.18 9.31 -40.94
N GLN A 29 5.52 9.06 -42.07
CA GLN A 29 5.73 9.76 -43.35
C GLN A 29 4.59 10.70 -43.74
N ALA A 30 3.57 10.89 -42.90
CA ALA A 30 2.47 11.88 -42.98
C ALA A 30 1.50 11.85 -44.18
N ALA A 31 1.76 11.17 -45.28
CA ALA A 31 1.02 11.44 -46.51
C ALA A 31 -0.21 10.56 -46.80
N ASP A 32 -0.28 9.32 -46.34
CA ASP A 32 -1.31 8.34 -46.77
C ASP A 32 -2.02 7.54 -45.67
N ALA A 33 -1.69 7.79 -44.43
CA ALA A 33 -2.24 7.04 -43.27
C ALA A 33 -3.78 7.06 -43.23
N GLY A 34 -4.41 8.16 -43.64
CA GLY A 34 -5.88 8.27 -43.66
C GLY A 34 -6.56 7.29 -44.62
N ARG A 35 -6.01 7.12 -45.83
CA ARG A 35 -6.56 6.20 -46.83
C ARG A 35 -6.37 4.73 -46.38
N GLU A 36 -5.22 4.42 -45.80
CA GLU A 36 -4.97 3.07 -45.31
C GLU A 36 -5.85 2.72 -44.11
N TRP A 37 -6.07 3.65 -43.18
CA TRP A 37 -7.01 3.42 -42.07
C TRP A 37 -8.45 3.28 -42.59
N ALA A 38 -8.89 4.07 -43.59
CA ALA A 38 -10.19 3.88 -44.19
C ALA A 38 -10.35 2.47 -44.76
N ARG A 39 -9.31 1.95 -45.42
CA ARG A 39 -9.32 0.59 -45.99
C ARG A 39 -9.32 -0.50 -44.89
N VAL A 40 -8.59 -0.30 -43.81
CA VAL A 40 -8.65 -1.19 -42.63
C VAL A 40 -10.06 -1.26 -42.05
N LEU A 41 -10.74 -0.12 -41.91
CA LEU A 41 -12.09 -0.01 -41.40
C LEU A 41 -13.17 -0.55 -42.35
N GLU A 42 -12.97 -0.49 -43.65
CA GLU A 42 -13.83 -1.18 -44.62
C GLU A 42 -13.81 -2.71 -44.41
N LEU A 43 -12.63 -3.27 -44.12
CA LEU A 43 -12.46 -4.70 -43.90
C LEU A 43 -12.98 -5.15 -42.52
N ASN A 44 -12.90 -4.30 -41.51
CA ASN A 44 -13.38 -4.61 -40.16
C ASN A 44 -13.98 -3.36 -39.49
N PRO A 45 -15.21 -2.96 -39.88
CA PRO A 45 -15.82 -1.69 -39.45
C PRO A 45 -16.24 -1.66 -37.98
N ARG A 46 -16.24 -2.82 -37.27
CA ARG A 46 -16.68 -2.93 -35.87
C ARG A 46 -15.53 -3.19 -34.92
N SER A 47 -14.29 -3.21 -35.37
CA SER A 47 -13.12 -3.38 -34.51
C SER A 47 -12.86 -2.10 -33.71
N ALA A 48 -13.18 -2.13 -32.41
CA ALA A 48 -12.95 -0.99 -31.52
C ALA A 48 -11.46 -0.60 -31.45
N SER A 49 -10.54 -1.58 -31.54
CA SER A 49 -9.10 -1.34 -31.56
C SER A 49 -8.67 -0.57 -32.83
N TYR A 50 -9.14 -0.98 -34.00
CA TYR A 50 -8.80 -0.26 -35.25
C TYR A 50 -9.48 1.09 -35.32
N LEU A 51 -10.72 1.23 -34.84
CA LEU A 51 -11.38 2.51 -34.73
C LEU A 51 -10.61 3.47 -33.83
N ALA A 52 -10.10 3.01 -32.67
CA ALA A 52 -9.29 3.82 -31.76
C ALA A 52 -7.95 4.24 -32.39
N GLN A 53 -7.27 3.34 -33.11
CA GLN A 53 -6.03 3.67 -33.81
C GLN A 53 -6.25 4.64 -34.97
N ALA A 54 -7.30 4.43 -35.77
CA ALA A 54 -7.67 5.34 -36.85
C ALA A 54 -8.04 6.73 -36.30
N ALA A 55 -8.67 6.78 -35.14
CA ALA A 55 -8.98 8.04 -34.45
C ALA A 55 -7.71 8.79 -34.02
N LEU A 56 -6.72 8.09 -33.45
CA LEU A 56 -5.43 8.71 -33.10
C LEU A 56 -4.73 9.25 -34.34
N SER A 57 -4.75 8.51 -35.46
CA SER A 57 -4.23 8.96 -36.73
C SER A 57 -4.97 10.20 -37.30
N ALA A 58 -6.30 10.23 -37.15
CA ALA A 58 -7.10 11.40 -37.56
C ALA A 58 -6.78 12.61 -36.66
N GLU A 59 -6.68 12.43 -35.37
CA GLU A 59 -6.29 13.45 -34.39
C GLU A 59 -4.91 14.05 -34.71
N PHE A 60 -3.93 13.19 -35.00
CA PHE A 60 -2.58 13.62 -35.38
C PHE A 60 -2.57 14.49 -36.65
N ARG A 61 -3.46 14.23 -37.60
CA ARG A 61 -3.63 15.02 -38.80
C ARG A 61 -4.50 16.28 -38.61
N GLY A 62 -4.97 16.56 -37.40
CA GLY A 62 -5.84 17.70 -37.10
C GLY A 62 -7.33 17.47 -37.39
N ASP A 63 -7.74 16.28 -37.83
CA ASP A 63 -9.17 15.96 -38.00
C ASP A 63 -9.78 15.53 -36.66
N PHE A 64 -9.94 16.48 -35.74
CA PHE A 64 -10.49 16.25 -34.42
C PHE A 64 -11.95 15.77 -34.43
N ARG A 65 -12.76 16.25 -35.40
CA ARG A 65 -14.14 15.81 -35.56
C ARG A 65 -14.22 14.36 -36.04
N GLY A 66 -13.35 13.98 -36.96
CA GLY A 66 -13.23 12.59 -37.42
C GLY A 66 -12.76 11.67 -36.31
N ALA A 67 -11.74 12.08 -35.55
CA ALA A 67 -11.22 11.32 -34.40
C ALA A 67 -12.32 11.07 -33.34
N GLU A 68 -13.06 12.10 -32.95
CA GLU A 68 -14.16 11.98 -31.99
C GLU A 68 -15.23 10.98 -32.46
N ARG A 69 -15.68 11.12 -33.76
CA ARG A 69 -16.67 10.20 -34.34
C ARG A 69 -16.21 8.74 -34.28
N LEU A 70 -14.95 8.48 -34.64
CA LEU A 70 -14.38 7.12 -34.62
C LEU A 70 -14.30 6.55 -33.19
N LEU A 71 -13.89 7.35 -32.19
CA LEU A 71 -13.85 6.93 -30.79
C LEU A 71 -15.25 6.65 -30.24
N LEU A 72 -16.22 7.50 -30.52
CA LEU A 72 -17.62 7.28 -30.14
C LEU A 72 -18.19 6.03 -30.81
N GLN A 73 -17.83 5.77 -32.08
CA GLN A 73 -18.22 4.54 -32.76
C GLN A 73 -17.55 3.31 -32.10
N ALA A 74 -16.26 3.39 -31.74
CA ALA A 74 -15.58 2.34 -30.99
C ALA A 74 -16.30 2.01 -29.67
N ALA A 75 -16.71 3.02 -28.92
CA ALA A 75 -17.42 2.86 -27.66
C ALA A 75 -18.84 2.26 -27.81
N ARG A 76 -19.47 2.43 -28.96
CA ARG A 76 -20.77 1.77 -29.29
C ARG A 76 -20.60 0.29 -29.54
N TYR A 77 -19.52 -0.12 -30.20
CA TYR A 77 -19.27 -1.52 -30.51
C TYR A 77 -18.62 -2.29 -29.37
N ASN A 78 -17.83 -1.61 -28.55
CA ASN A 78 -17.14 -2.25 -27.43
C ASN A 78 -17.26 -1.38 -26.17
N ARG A 79 -17.96 -1.90 -25.18
CA ARG A 79 -18.20 -1.24 -23.89
C ARG A 79 -17.14 -1.52 -22.84
N LEU A 80 -15.99 -2.13 -23.22
CA LEU A 80 -14.88 -2.41 -22.36
C LEU A 80 -13.99 -1.17 -22.14
N TRP A 81 -12.87 -1.38 -21.48
CA TRP A 81 -11.90 -0.39 -21.07
C TRP A 81 -11.36 0.49 -22.22
N LEU A 82 -10.84 -0.13 -23.30
CA LEU A 82 -10.05 0.57 -24.32
C LEU A 82 -10.76 1.77 -24.96
N PRO A 83 -12.01 1.66 -25.48
CA PRO A 83 -12.66 2.82 -26.08
C PRO A 83 -12.96 3.95 -25.09
N ARG A 84 -13.31 3.61 -23.86
CA ARG A 84 -13.60 4.57 -22.79
C ARG A 84 -12.35 5.33 -22.37
N TRP A 85 -11.25 4.61 -22.17
CA TRP A 85 -9.92 5.17 -21.92
C TRP A 85 -9.46 6.08 -23.04
N SER A 86 -9.64 5.67 -24.31
CA SER A 86 -9.27 6.46 -25.48
C SER A 86 -10.06 7.77 -25.57
N LEU A 87 -11.36 7.74 -25.26
CA LEU A 87 -12.22 8.93 -25.21
C LEU A 87 -11.82 9.85 -24.05
N ALA A 88 -11.56 9.32 -22.86
CA ALA A 88 -11.07 10.14 -21.75
C ALA A 88 -9.78 10.89 -22.13
N ASN A 89 -8.79 10.17 -22.71
CA ASN A 89 -7.56 10.79 -23.16
C ASN A 89 -7.77 11.84 -24.26
N PHE A 90 -8.64 11.56 -25.23
CA PHE A 90 -8.98 12.49 -26.30
C PHE A 90 -9.55 13.79 -25.70
N TYR A 91 -10.57 13.70 -24.88
CA TYR A 91 -11.20 14.88 -24.27
C TYR A 91 -10.27 15.65 -23.35
N TYR A 92 -9.40 14.97 -22.60
CA TYR A 92 -8.36 15.61 -21.79
C TYR A 92 -7.41 16.45 -22.66
N ARG A 93 -6.87 15.88 -23.75
CA ARG A 93 -5.96 16.60 -24.67
C ARG A 93 -6.60 17.82 -25.33
N HIS A 94 -7.92 17.79 -25.52
CA HIS A 94 -8.68 18.89 -26.12
C HIS A 94 -9.30 19.85 -25.09
N GLY A 95 -8.98 19.73 -23.80
CA GLY A 95 -9.46 20.62 -22.74
C GLY A 95 -10.97 20.52 -22.46
N ARG A 96 -11.62 19.47 -22.95
CA ARG A 96 -13.06 19.23 -22.75
C ARG A 96 -13.28 18.45 -21.46
N LEU A 97 -13.15 19.14 -20.31
CA LEU A 97 -13.06 18.51 -18.99
C LEU A 97 -14.36 17.83 -18.56
N GLU A 98 -15.54 18.31 -18.97
CA GLU A 98 -16.81 17.65 -18.63
C GLU A 98 -16.94 16.29 -19.32
N GLU A 99 -16.64 16.22 -20.60
CA GLU A 99 -16.64 14.96 -21.32
C GLU A 99 -15.53 14.04 -20.85
N PHE A 100 -14.37 14.62 -20.50
CA PHE A 100 -13.28 13.85 -19.87
C PHE A 100 -13.78 13.16 -18.60
N ARG A 101 -14.36 13.89 -17.65
CA ARG A 101 -14.87 13.33 -16.37
C ARG A 101 -15.86 12.19 -16.63
N ARG A 102 -16.81 12.43 -17.52
CA ARG A 102 -17.79 11.41 -17.90
C ARG A 102 -17.14 10.13 -18.42
N TRP A 103 -16.20 10.24 -19.34
CA TRP A 103 -15.57 9.06 -19.94
C TRP A 103 -14.54 8.40 -19.02
N ALA A 104 -13.89 9.16 -18.15
CA ALA A 104 -13.03 8.63 -17.11
C ALA A 104 -13.82 7.80 -16.08
N ALA A 105 -14.98 8.29 -15.62
CA ALA A 105 -15.87 7.51 -14.74
C ALA A 105 -16.33 6.20 -15.41
N LEU A 106 -16.75 6.25 -16.66
CA LEU A 106 -17.09 5.06 -17.43
C LEU A 106 -15.91 4.12 -17.65
N ALA A 107 -14.68 4.64 -17.73
CA ALA A 107 -13.48 3.82 -17.80
C ALA A 107 -13.22 3.11 -16.48
N PHE A 108 -13.38 3.76 -15.33
CA PHE A 108 -13.26 3.11 -14.02
C PHE A 108 -14.22 1.94 -13.83
N GLU A 109 -15.48 2.04 -14.31
CA GLU A 109 -16.43 0.93 -14.26
C GLU A 109 -15.95 -0.36 -14.93
N ARG A 110 -15.03 -0.26 -15.88
CA ARG A 110 -14.51 -1.38 -16.68
C ARG A 110 -13.00 -1.54 -16.58
N ALA A 111 -12.37 -0.79 -15.65
CA ALA A 111 -10.95 -0.91 -15.41
C ALA A 111 -10.63 -2.27 -14.76
N TYR A 112 -9.54 -2.88 -15.19
CA TYR A 112 -8.98 -4.07 -14.61
C TYR A 112 -7.45 -3.93 -14.49
N GLY A 113 -6.85 -4.63 -13.54
CA GLY A 113 -5.42 -4.55 -13.31
C GLY A 113 -4.97 -3.17 -12.78
N ASP A 114 -3.86 -2.67 -13.29
CA ASP A 114 -3.28 -1.40 -12.88
C ASP A 114 -4.06 -0.19 -13.42
N ARG A 115 -4.52 0.67 -12.50
CA ARG A 115 -5.28 1.89 -12.81
C ARG A 115 -4.46 3.17 -12.66
N THR A 116 -3.17 3.05 -12.35
CA THR A 116 -2.28 4.19 -12.07
C THR A 116 -2.30 5.25 -13.17
N ALA A 117 -2.30 4.83 -14.44
CA ALA A 117 -2.35 5.76 -15.57
C ALA A 117 -3.63 6.61 -15.60
N LEU A 118 -4.78 6.02 -15.24
CA LEU A 118 -6.06 6.73 -15.17
C LEU A 118 -6.08 7.70 -13.99
N PHE A 119 -5.56 7.30 -12.83
CA PHE A 119 -5.44 8.19 -11.67
C PHE A 119 -4.53 9.39 -11.97
N ARG A 120 -3.38 9.15 -12.57
CA ARG A 120 -2.47 10.24 -12.99
C ARG A 120 -3.15 11.19 -13.98
N LEU A 121 -3.92 10.66 -14.92
CA LEU A 121 -4.66 11.47 -15.89
C LEU A 121 -5.73 12.33 -15.21
N CYS A 122 -6.50 11.76 -14.28
CA CYS A 122 -7.50 12.51 -13.51
C CYS A 122 -6.86 13.65 -12.71
N ARG A 123 -5.74 13.38 -12.05
CA ARG A 123 -5.00 14.43 -11.33
C ARG A 123 -4.44 15.51 -12.25
N ALA A 124 -3.88 15.12 -13.38
CA ALA A 124 -3.39 16.08 -14.40
C ALA A 124 -4.52 16.94 -14.96
N ALA A 125 -5.75 16.42 -15.02
CA ALA A 125 -6.96 17.15 -15.40
C ALA A 125 -7.54 18.03 -14.27
N GLY A 126 -6.90 18.06 -13.08
CA GLY A 126 -7.37 18.84 -11.94
C GLY A 126 -8.62 18.28 -11.24
N VAL A 127 -8.85 16.98 -11.36
CA VAL A 127 -9.95 16.34 -10.61
C VAL A 127 -9.60 16.29 -9.14
N GLU A 128 -10.43 16.91 -8.32
CA GLU A 128 -10.28 16.94 -6.86
C GLU A 128 -10.52 15.56 -6.25
N ASP A 129 -9.84 15.26 -5.12
CA ASP A 129 -9.95 13.97 -4.44
C ASP A 129 -11.38 13.61 -4.02
N ARG A 130 -12.18 14.62 -3.66
CA ARG A 130 -13.60 14.45 -3.36
C ARG A 130 -14.39 14.01 -4.59
N ALA A 131 -14.20 14.65 -5.73
CA ALA A 131 -14.85 14.28 -6.99
C ALA A 131 -14.39 12.89 -7.46
N MET A 132 -13.14 12.52 -7.23
CA MET A 132 -12.67 11.14 -7.46
C MET A 132 -13.52 10.13 -6.69
N LEU A 133 -13.76 10.35 -5.40
CA LEU A 133 -14.51 9.42 -4.54
C LEU A 133 -16.01 9.40 -4.89
N GLU A 134 -16.64 10.58 -5.04
CA GLU A 134 -18.09 10.71 -5.17
C GLU A 134 -18.59 10.44 -6.60
N GLU A 135 -17.86 10.88 -7.63
CA GLU A 135 -18.32 10.88 -9.02
C GLU A 135 -17.69 9.79 -9.88
N MET A 136 -16.43 9.39 -9.60
CA MET A 136 -15.68 8.53 -10.50
C MET A 136 -15.53 7.09 -10.00
N LEU A 137 -15.18 6.90 -8.72
CA LEU A 137 -14.89 5.57 -8.17
C LEU A 137 -16.14 4.92 -7.56
N GLY A 138 -17.09 5.73 -7.07
CA GLY A 138 -18.29 5.24 -6.42
C GLY A 138 -17.98 4.34 -5.22
N ALA A 139 -18.86 3.35 -4.97
CA ALA A 139 -18.69 2.38 -3.90
C ALA A 139 -17.97 1.08 -4.34
N ASP A 140 -17.30 1.08 -5.48
CA ASP A 140 -16.58 -0.09 -5.98
C ASP A 140 -15.29 -0.33 -5.17
N ALA A 141 -15.27 -1.41 -4.40
CA ALA A 141 -14.16 -1.73 -3.50
C ALA A 141 -12.83 -1.94 -4.25
N GLU A 142 -12.86 -2.43 -5.49
CA GLU A 142 -11.64 -2.66 -6.27
C GLU A 142 -11.04 -1.33 -6.74
N ASN A 143 -11.87 -0.41 -7.23
CA ASN A 143 -11.45 0.93 -7.62
C ASN A 143 -10.96 1.75 -6.43
N LEU A 144 -11.71 1.73 -5.30
CA LEU A 144 -11.32 2.41 -4.06
C LEU A 144 -10.00 1.86 -3.51
N GLY A 145 -9.83 0.53 -3.50
CA GLY A 145 -8.59 -0.09 -3.05
C GLY A 145 -7.40 0.24 -3.96
N ALA A 146 -7.60 0.30 -5.28
CA ALA A 146 -6.57 0.75 -6.21
C ALA A 146 -6.20 2.23 -5.99
N TRP A 147 -7.19 3.08 -5.71
CA TRP A 147 -6.97 4.49 -5.38
C TRP A 147 -6.17 4.67 -4.09
N VAL A 148 -6.53 3.95 -3.02
CA VAL A 148 -5.74 3.91 -1.77
C VAL A 148 -4.31 3.49 -2.02
N GLY A 149 -4.10 2.44 -2.83
CA GLY A 149 -2.75 1.99 -3.21
C GLY A 149 -1.96 3.06 -3.96
N TYR A 150 -2.58 3.74 -4.91
CA TYR A 150 -1.98 4.85 -5.66
C TYR A 150 -1.61 6.02 -4.75
N LEU A 151 -2.53 6.47 -3.86
CA LEU A 151 -2.27 7.56 -2.93
C LEU A 151 -1.13 7.21 -1.96
N ALA A 152 -1.07 5.99 -1.47
CA ALA A 152 -0.01 5.54 -0.56
C ALA A 152 1.38 5.49 -1.23
N ALA A 153 1.44 5.32 -2.55
CA ALA A 153 2.68 5.23 -3.31
C ALA A 153 3.13 6.55 -3.93
N GLU A 154 2.20 7.33 -4.48
CA GLU A 154 2.51 8.46 -5.36
C GLU A 154 1.64 9.71 -5.10
N GLY A 155 0.53 9.57 -4.39
CA GLY A 155 -0.43 10.65 -4.20
C GLY A 155 -0.13 11.56 -3.00
N PRO A 156 -0.95 12.60 -2.79
CA PRO A 156 -0.89 13.39 -1.58
C PRO A 156 -1.38 12.57 -0.39
N VAL A 157 -0.58 12.57 0.67
CA VAL A 157 -0.86 11.79 1.87
C VAL A 157 -2.14 12.26 2.58
N GLU A 158 -2.49 13.53 2.43
CA GLU A 158 -3.67 14.17 3.01
C GLU A 158 -5.00 13.59 2.47
N ALA A 159 -4.97 13.03 1.27
CA ALA A 159 -6.15 12.40 0.65
C ALA A 159 -6.37 10.94 1.14
N LEU A 160 -5.34 10.31 1.74
CA LEU A 160 -5.39 8.92 2.17
C LEU A 160 -6.48 8.62 3.20
N PRO A 161 -6.70 9.43 4.26
CA PRO A 161 -7.68 9.09 5.29
C PRO A 161 -9.08 8.91 4.71
N ALA A 162 -9.57 9.87 3.93
CA ALA A 162 -10.89 9.81 3.31
C ALA A 162 -11.01 8.62 2.34
N ALA A 163 -10.01 8.41 1.48
CA ALA A 163 -10.00 7.31 0.52
C ALA A 163 -10.00 5.95 1.23
N ALA A 164 -9.18 5.78 2.27
CA ALA A 164 -9.09 4.53 3.01
C ALA A 164 -10.34 4.22 3.83
N VAL A 165 -11.02 5.24 4.41
CA VAL A 165 -12.32 5.04 5.10
C VAL A 165 -13.37 4.55 4.11
N ASN A 166 -13.52 5.20 2.95
CA ASN A 166 -14.45 4.74 1.90
C ASN A 166 -14.13 3.30 1.45
N TYR A 167 -12.86 2.97 1.32
CA TYR A 167 -12.43 1.62 0.96
C TYR A 167 -12.77 0.59 2.05
N ILE A 168 -12.54 0.91 3.33
CA ILE A 168 -12.90 0.06 4.48
C ILE A 168 -14.41 -0.21 4.48
N GLU A 169 -15.25 0.81 4.26
CA GLU A 169 -16.70 0.67 4.21
C GLU A 169 -17.14 -0.25 3.06
N ALA A 170 -16.62 -0.02 1.86
CA ALA A 170 -16.94 -0.82 0.70
C ALA A 170 -16.45 -2.29 0.85
N ALA A 171 -15.26 -2.49 1.40
CA ALA A 171 -14.69 -3.82 1.61
C ALA A 171 -15.42 -4.60 2.71
N ALA A 172 -15.93 -3.94 3.75
CA ALA A 172 -16.68 -4.57 4.83
C ALA A 172 -18.04 -5.13 4.35
N ALA A 173 -18.58 -4.64 3.23
CA ALA A 173 -19.78 -5.20 2.59
C ALA A 173 -19.51 -6.54 1.87
N GLY A 174 -18.24 -6.90 1.65
CA GLY A 174 -17.78 -8.14 1.02
C GLY A 174 -17.01 -9.05 1.98
N THR A 175 -16.02 -9.78 1.48
CA THR A 175 -15.17 -10.66 2.30
C THR A 175 -14.14 -9.92 3.14
N GLY A 176 -13.78 -8.69 2.76
CA GLY A 176 -12.88 -7.81 3.51
C GLY A 176 -11.40 -8.20 3.59
N GLU A 177 -11.05 -9.46 3.36
CA GLU A 177 -9.66 -9.96 3.55
C GLU A 177 -8.60 -9.21 2.74
N ALA A 178 -8.93 -8.85 1.49
CA ALA A 178 -8.02 -8.12 0.60
C ALA A 178 -7.80 -6.66 1.04
N ALA A 179 -8.62 -6.12 1.95
CA ALA A 179 -8.53 -4.72 2.38
C ALA A 179 -7.36 -4.50 3.34
N VAL A 180 -7.09 -5.44 4.23
CA VAL A 180 -6.10 -5.28 5.30
C VAL A 180 -4.71 -4.91 4.80
N PRO A 181 -4.11 -5.59 3.80
CA PRO A 181 -2.79 -5.22 3.30
C PRO A 181 -2.74 -3.81 2.69
N ARG A 182 -3.80 -3.38 2.00
CA ARG A 182 -3.87 -2.06 1.37
C ARG A 182 -4.04 -0.95 2.40
N VAL A 183 -4.93 -1.13 3.38
CA VAL A 183 -5.11 -0.16 4.47
C VAL A 183 -3.85 -0.09 5.34
N ASN A 184 -3.18 -1.21 5.61
CA ASN A 184 -1.88 -1.20 6.28
C ASN A 184 -0.82 -0.44 5.47
N GLY A 185 -0.88 -0.47 4.13
CA GLY A 185 -0.07 0.38 3.26
C GLY A 185 -0.33 1.87 3.48
N ALA A 186 -1.60 2.26 3.56
CA ALA A 186 -2.02 3.64 3.86
C ALA A 186 -1.59 4.07 5.26
N ILE A 187 -1.80 3.24 6.28
CA ILE A 187 -1.34 3.48 7.65
C ILE A 187 0.17 3.77 7.67
N ARG A 188 0.98 2.94 7.02
CA ARG A 188 2.43 3.18 6.95
C ARG A 188 2.81 4.47 6.23
N ALA A 189 2.09 4.83 5.18
CA ALA A 189 2.33 6.10 4.48
C ALA A 189 2.03 7.29 5.40
N LEU A 190 0.90 7.25 6.12
CA LEU A 190 0.52 8.25 7.11
C LEU A 190 1.53 8.36 8.25
N LEU A 191 1.96 7.23 8.83
CA LEU A 191 2.96 7.22 9.90
C LEU A 191 4.29 7.83 9.45
N ARG A 192 4.77 7.50 8.25
CA ARG A 192 5.99 8.09 7.68
C ARG A 192 5.88 9.60 7.44
N ALA A 193 4.69 10.09 7.15
CA ALA A 193 4.42 11.51 6.97
C ALA A 193 4.11 12.26 8.29
N GLY A 194 4.08 11.57 9.43
CA GLY A 194 3.78 12.15 10.75
C GLY A 194 2.29 12.27 11.05
N HIS A 195 1.41 11.70 10.22
CA HIS A 195 -0.06 11.70 10.41
C HIS A 195 -0.51 10.54 11.31
N GLY A 196 0.02 10.48 12.52
CA GLY A 196 -0.21 9.36 13.44
C GLY A 196 -1.67 9.22 13.86
N ARG A 197 -2.39 10.33 14.08
CA ARG A 197 -3.80 10.29 14.47
C ARG A 197 -4.66 9.65 13.39
N GLU A 198 -4.50 10.06 12.16
CA GLU A 198 -5.22 9.52 11.00
C GLU A 198 -4.89 8.03 10.79
N ALA A 199 -3.66 7.63 11.03
CA ALA A 199 -3.27 6.22 11.00
C ALA A 199 -4.00 5.39 12.07
N ALA A 200 -4.13 5.90 13.30
CA ALA A 200 -4.87 5.26 14.38
C ALA A 200 -6.38 5.21 14.12
N GLU A 201 -6.94 6.23 13.49
CA GLU A 201 -8.34 6.27 13.06
C GLU A 201 -8.63 5.19 12.01
N LEU A 202 -7.74 4.97 11.03
CA LEU A 202 -7.89 3.89 10.05
C LEU A 202 -7.82 2.50 10.71
N TRP A 203 -6.90 2.32 11.66
CA TRP A 203 -6.83 1.08 12.44
C TRP A 203 -8.13 0.82 13.21
N THR A 204 -8.63 1.85 13.89
CA THR A 204 -9.89 1.81 14.63
C THR A 204 -11.08 1.50 13.71
N ALA A 205 -11.11 2.09 12.51
CA ALA A 205 -12.15 1.81 11.51
C ALA A 205 -12.12 0.34 11.07
N MET A 206 -10.94 -0.22 10.77
CA MET A 206 -10.81 -1.66 10.45
C MET A 206 -11.28 -2.54 11.60
N SER A 207 -10.94 -2.20 12.84
CA SER A 207 -11.37 -2.93 14.04
C SER A 207 -12.90 -2.91 14.18
N ARG A 208 -13.53 -1.75 14.11
CA ARG A 208 -15.00 -1.59 14.18
C ARG A 208 -15.73 -2.39 13.10
N ARG A 209 -15.18 -2.45 11.90
CA ARG A 209 -15.72 -3.24 10.80
C ARG A 209 -15.32 -4.72 10.84
N ARG A 210 -14.58 -5.15 11.87
CA ARG A 210 -14.11 -6.53 12.08
C ARG A 210 -13.27 -7.07 10.91
N LEU A 211 -12.58 -6.18 10.19
CA LEU A 211 -11.62 -6.57 9.16
C LEU A 211 -10.33 -7.13 9.77
N ILE A 212 -10.03 -6.71 10.99
CA ILE A 212 -8.90 -7.20 11.79
C ILE A 212 -9.40 -7.73 13.14
N PRO A 213 -8.76 -8.77 13.72
CA PRO A 213 -9.18 -9.35 14.99
C PRO A 213 -8.60 -8.60 16.20
N TYR A 214 -8.39 -7.30 16.11
CA TYR A 214 -7.76 -6.47 17.14
C TYR A 214 -8.76 -5.48 17.73
N PRO A 215 -8.55 -5.01 18.97
CA PRO A 215 -9.33 -3.92 19.53
C PRO A 215 -9.05 -2.59 18.78
N GLU A 216 -9.90 -1.61 19.01
CA GLU A 216 -9.64 -0.23 18.62
C GLU A 216 -8.35 0.26 19.27
N TRP A 217 -7.63 1.13 18.57
CA TRP A 217 -6.43 1.73 19.14
C TRP A 217 -6.78 2.59 20.37
N ASN A 218 -5.93 2.55 21.39
CA ASN A 218 -6.10 3.24 22.64
C ASN A 218 -4.84 4.03 23.03
N GLU A 219 -4.98 5.33 23.21
CA GLU A 219 -3.87 6.22 23.57
C GLU A 219 -3.22 5.88 24.93
N ALA A 220 -4.00 5.39 25.90
CA ALA A 220 -3.47 5.00 27.22
C ALA A 220 -2.74 3.64 27.20
N ALA A 221 -2.98 2.82 26.19
CA ALA A 221 -2.32 1.52 25.97
C ALA A 221 -1.98 1.39 24.47
N PRO A 222 -0.96 2.12 23.99
CA PRO A 222 -0.70 2.30 22.57
C PRO A 222 -0.16 1.05 21.86
N LEU A 223 0.29 0.04 22.60
CA LEU A 223 0.77 -1.23 22.02
C LEU A 223 -0.41 -2.06 21.53
N VAL A 224 -0.38 -2.39 20.25
CA VAL A 224 -1.29 -3.34 19.64
C VAL A 224 -0.71 -4.74 19.79
N ASN A 225 -1.57 -5.74 20.12
CA ASN A 225 -1.14 -7.14 20.25
C ASN A 225 0.07 -7.34 21.18
N ALA A 226 0.09 -6.62 22.30
CA ALA A 226 1.20 -6.64 23.26
C ALA A 226 1.47 -8.04 23.85
N GLU A 227 0.47 -8.91 23.85
CA GLU A 227 0.55 -10.29 24.32
C GLU A 227 0.85 -11.30 23.21
N PHE A 228 1.01 -10.87 21.96
CA PHE A 228 1.29 -11.73 20.79
C PHE A 228 0.30 -12.90 20.62
N LEU A 229 -0.91 -12.77 21.14
CA LEU A 229 -1.94 -13.81 21.08
C LEU A 229 -2.64 -13.93 19.73
N ARG A 230 -2.47 -12.95 18.88
CA ARG A 230 -3.11 -12.87 17.57
C ARG A 230 -2.08 -12.98 16.45
N PRO A 231 -2.48 -13.55 15.29
CA PRO A 231 -1.60 -13.56 14.15
C PRO A 231 -1.15 -12.13 13.80
N VAL A 232 0.13 -11.96 13.53
CA VAL A 232 0.67 -10.67 13.07
C VAL A 232 0.34 -10.52 11.59
N PRO A 233 -0.62 -9.65 11.20
CA PRO A 233 -1.07 -9.55 9.79
C PRO A 233 -0.09 -8.75 8.91
N GLY A 234 1.06 -8.41 9.45
CA GLY A 234 2.05 -7.55 8.82
C GLY A 234 1.92 -6.07 9.22
N PRO A 235 2.91 -5.23 8.87
CA PRO A 235 3.09 -3.92 9.45
C PRO A 235 1.92 -2.98 9.10
N GLY A 236 1.15 -2.63 10.08
CA GLY A 236 0.24 -1.51 10.22
C GLY A 236 0.61 -0.84 11.53
N LEU A 237 -0.31 -0.88 12.54
CA LEU A 237 0.03 -0.60 13.93
C LEU A 237 0.42 -1.86 14.72
N ASP A 238 0.52 -3.04 14.09
CA ASP A 238 0.96 -4.28 14.74
C ASP A 238 2.48 -4.48 14.58
N TRP A 239 2.99 -5.52 15.22
CA TRP A 239 4.40 -5.83 15.23
C TRP A 239 4.96 -6.19 13.85
N ALA A 240 6.07 -5.58 13.49
CA ALA A 240 6.94 -6.03 12.43
C ALA A 240 7.92 -7.05 13.01
N VAL A 241 7.86 -8.28 12.52
CA VAL A 241 8.72 -9.39 12.96
C VAL A 241 9.80 -9.59 11.92
N ALA A 242 11.06 -9.52 12.33
CA ALA A 242 12.20 -9.72 11.45
C ALA A 242 12.33 -11.17 10.99
N ARG A 243 12.89 -11.34 9.80
CA ARG A 243 13.30 -12.62 9.24
C ARG A 243 14.71 -12.49 8.72
N GLY A 244 15.54 -13.48 8.96
CA GLY A 244 16.93 -13.41 8.49
C GLY A 244 17.73 -14.66 8.86
N PRO A 245 18.99 -14.72 8.41
CA PRO A 245 19.85 -15.85 8.73
C PRO A 245 20.22 -15.86 10.21
N GLY A 246 20.27 -17.04 10.80
CA GLY A 246 20.83 -17.25 12.12
C GLY A 246 19.94 -16.89 13.30
N PHE A 247 18.69 -16.50 13.07
CA PHE A 247 17.68 -16.34 14.11
C PHE A 247 16.28 -16.63 13.57
N GLU A 248 15.37 -17.03 14.46
CA GLU A 248 13.95 -17.18 14.15
C GLU A 248 13.11 -16.58 15.28
N VAL A 249 11.99 -15.96 14.90
CA VAL A 249 11.09 -15.29 15.84
C VAL A 249 9.74 -16.00 15.81
N PHE A 250 9.26 -16.43 16.99
CA PHE A 250 8.03 -17.18 17.19
C PHE A 250 7.04 -16.38 18.05
N PRO A 251 6.14 -15.56 17.46
CA PRO A 251 5.07 -14.92 18.22
C PRO A 251 4.10 -15.94 18.80
N GLY A 252 3.56 -15.66 20.00
CA GLY A 252 2.63 -16.53 20.71
C GLY A 252 3.31 -17.70 21.47
N VAL A 253 4.62 -17.74 21.51
CA VAL A 253 5.40 -18.78 22.25
C VAL A 253 6.41 -18.09 23.19
N PRO A 254 6.34 -18.28 24.51
CA PRO A 254 5.27 -18.98 25.26
C PRO A 254 3.91 -18.29 25.09
N ALA A 255 2.84 -18.92 25.56
CA ALA A 255 1.50 -18.32 25.47
C ALA A 255 1.51 -16.90 26.05
N GLY A 256 1.01 -15.92 25.27
CA GLY A 256 1.06 -14.51 25.65
C GLY A 256 2.44 -13.86 25.55
N GLY A 257 3.34 -14.39 24.72
CA GLY A 257 4.69 -13.86 24.59
C GLY A 257 5.31 -14.10 23.21
N ILE A 258 6.62 -13.94 23.16
CA ILE A 258 7.43 -14.17 21.95
C ILE A 258 8.72 -14.91 22.31
N LYS A 259 9.14 -15.82 21.45
CA LYS A 259 10.42 -16.50 21.54
C LYS A 259 11.29 -16.13 20.34
N VAL A 260 12.56 -15.87 20.57
CA VAL A 260 13.58 -15.71 19.52
C VAL A 260 14.66 -16.75 19.78
N THR A 261 15.03 -17.53 18.76
CA THR A 261 16.15 -18.47 18.81
C THR A 261 17.32 -17.94 18.01
N PHE A 262 18.52 -18.13 18.51
CA PHE A 262 19.78 -17.69 17.88
C PHE A 262 20.71 -18.89 17.65
N SER A 263 21.29 -18.98 16.46
CA SER A 263 22.21 -20.07 16.05
C SER A 263 23.67 -19.62 15.92
N GLY A 264 24.05 -18.45 16.42
CA GLY A 264 25.40 -17.92 16.29
C GLY A 264 25.74 -17.38 14.89
N ARG A 265 24.79 -17.37 13.94
CA ARG A 265 24.97 -16.89 12.55
C ARG A 265 24.18 -15.61 12.22
N GLN A 266 23.49 -15.04 13.21
CA GLN A 266 22.72 -13.82 13.04
C GLN A 266 23.64 -12.64 12.67
N PRO A 267 23.08 -11.59 12.01
CA PRO A 267 23.82 -10.35 11.75
C PRO A 267 24.39 -9.73 13.03
N GLU A 268 25.43 -8.94 12.90
CA GLU A 268 26.05 -8.25 14.06
C GLU A 268 25.08 -7.30 14.76
N ARG A 269 24.16 -6.74 13.99
CA ARG A 269 23.08 -5.87 14.47
C ARG A 269 21.80 -6.20 13.73
N VAL A 270 20.76 -6.49 14.46
CA VAL A 270 19.44 -6.81 13.89
C VAL A 270 18.31 -6.30 14.78
N GLU A 271 17.32 -5.67 14.16
CA GLU A 271 16.04 -5.38 14.76
C GLU A 271 15.17 -6.64 14.70
N LEU A 272 14.88 -7.25 15.82
CA LEU A 272 14.16 -8.53 15.91
C LEU A 272 12.66 -8.33 15.79
N LEU A 273 12.16 -7.26 16.36
CA LEU A 273 10.76 -6.95 16.56
C LEU A 273 10.59 -5.45 16.66
N ALA A 274 9.60 -4.89 15.98
CA ALA A 274 9.31 -3.46 16.10
C ALA A 274 7.83 -3.15 15.92
N GLN A 275 7.37 -2.06 16.52
CA GLN A 275 6.05 -1.50 16.35
C GLN A 275 6.13 0.02 16.30
N GLU A 276 5.42 0.63 15.37
CA GLU A 276 5.21 2.08 15.39
C GLU A 276 4.18 2.42 16.47
N VAL A 277 4.57 3.22 17.43
CA VAL A 277 3.71 3.63 18.55
C VAL A 277 3.43 5.12 18.49
N LEU A 278 2.18 5.49 18.78
CA LEU A 278 1.76 6.87 18.90
C LEU A 278 1.75 7.24 20.36
N LEU A 279 2.62 8.16 20.75
CA LEU A 279 2.79 8.56 22.13
C LEU A 279 2.51 10.05 22.31
N ARG A 280 1.73 10.40 23.34
CA ARG A 280 1.62 11.77 23.80
C ARG A 280 2.94 12.17 24.46
N GLY A 281 3.59 13.18 23.92
CA GLY A 281 4.84 13.70 24.46
C GLY A 281 4.66 14.73 25.60
N GLY A 282 5.80 15.19 26.11
CA GLY A 282 5.86 16.03 27.30
C GLY A 282 5.74 15.24 28.61
N GLN A 283 5.90 13.93 28.54
CA GLN A 283 5.90 13.03 29.71
C GLN A 283 6.80 11.82 29.46
N ALA A 284 7.18 11.16 30.53
CA ALA A 284 7.92 9.89 30.44
C ALA A 284 6.98 8.72 30.12
N TRP A 285 7.49 7.77 29.38
CA TRP A 285 6.82 6.50 29.08
C TRP A 285 7.65 5.33 29.56
N ARG A 286 6.99 4.36 30.19
CA ARG A 286 7.59 3.16 30.75
C ARG A 286 7.13 1.92 29.98
N LEU A 287 8.10 1.17 29.48
CA LEU A 287 7.91 -0.19 28.97
C LEU A 287 8.20 -1.17 30.10
N GLU A 288 7.26 -2.04 30.39
CA GLU A 288 7.44 -3.15 31.33
C GLU A 288 7.29 -4.46 30.59
N PHE A 289 8.08 -5.46 30.98
CA PHE A 289 8.06 -6.80 30.37
C PHE A 289 8.70 -7.82 31.30
N GLU A 290 8.43 -9.11 31.06
CA GLU A 290 9.19 -10.20 31.64
C GLU A 290 10.02 -10.88 30.56
N TYR A 291 11.26 -11.26 30.90
CA TYR A 291 12.16 -11.89 29.93
C TYR A 291 12.98 -13.02 30.57
N GLN A 292 13.48 -13.91 29.72
CA GLN A 292 14.41 -14.99 30.03
C GLN A 292 15.35 -15.16 28.81
N THR A 293 16.63 -15.45 29.07
CA THR A 293 17.66 -15.62 28.01
C THR A 293 18.43 -16.94 28.19
N PRO A 294 17.75 -18.08 28.10
CA PRO A 294 18.41 -19.36 28.33
C PRO A 294 19.49 -19.65 27.28
N GLY A 295 20.67 -20.02 27.73
CA GLY A 295 21.82 -20.33 26.89
C GLY A 295 22.54 -19.10 26.32
N ILE A 296 22.09 -17.90 26.61
CA ILE A 296 22.82 -16.66 26.23
C ILE A 296 23.70 -16.24 27.40
N GLY A 297 24.99 -16.48 27.30
CA GLY A 297 25.93 -16.14 28.35
C GLY A 297 26.05 -14.64 28.62
N ASP A 298 26.43 -14.30 29.85
CA ASP A 298 26.66 -12.93 30.28
C ASP A 298 27.69 -12.23 29.40
N GLY A 299 27.30 -11.06 28.85
CA GLY A 299 28.16 -10.25 28.00
C GLY A 299 28.24 -10.68 26.53
N ALA A 300 27.63 -11.81 26.15
CA ALA A 300 27.66 -12.30 24.77
C ALA A 300 26.82 -11.45 23.79
N THR A 301 25.87 -10.68 24.29
CA THR A 301 25.00 -9.85 23.46
C THR A 301 24.59 -8.56 24.16
N SER A 302 24.21 -7.57 23.36
CA SER A 302 23.39 -6.44 23.79
C SER A 302 21.98 -6.61 23.25
N LEU A 303 21.12 -7.31 24.00
CA LEU A 303 19.69 -7.35 23.78
C LEU A 303 19.07 -6.17 24.52
N GLY A 304 18.24 -5.37 23.83
CA GLY A 304 17.60 -4.23 24.49
C GLY A 304 16.57 -3.54 23.63
N TRP A 305 15.74 -2.74 24.29
CA TRP A 305 14.70 -1.95 23.66
C TRP A 305 15.22 -0.55 23.27
N ARG A 306 14.70 -0.05 22.15
CA ARG A 306 14.90 1.34 21.69
C ARG A 306 13.57 1.95 21.32
N LEU A 307 13.43 3.24 21.59
CA LEU A 307 12.27 4.03 21.23
C LEU A 307 12.71 5.24 20.40
N GLY A 308 12.30 5.32 19.13
CA GLY A 308 12.70 6.39 18.22
C GLY A 308 14.22 6.52 18.05
N GLY A 309 14.96 5.41 18.18
CA GLY A 309 16.43 5.39 18.14
C GLY A 309 17.11 5.67 19.49
N MET A 310 16.37 6.13 20.50
CA MET A 310 16.88 6.33 21.86
C MET A 310 17.08 4.97 22.53
N GLU A 311 18.26 4.73 23.09
CA GLU A 311 18.50 3.56 23.91
C GLU A 311 17.80 3.73 25.27
N ALA A 312 17.24 2.65 25.79
CA ALA A 312 16.75 2.66 27.16
C ALA A 312 17.94 2.64 28.14
N GLY A 313 17.82 3.32 29.24
CA GLY A 313 18.77 3.22 30.37
C GLY A 313 18.77 1.87 31.09
N GLN A 314 18.06 0.86 30.52
CA GLN A 314 18.05 -0.51 31.00
C GLN A 314 19.40 -1.19 30.73
N GLY A 315 19.86 -2.03 31.64
CA GLY A 315 20.97 -2.92 31.40
C GLY A 315 20.71 -3.92 30.26
N ARG A 316 21.73 -4.71 29.93
CA ARG A 316 21.59 -5.81 28.97
C ARG A 316 20.59 -6.83 29.50
N LEU A 317 19.73 -7.34 28.62
CA LEU A 317 18.86 -8.44 28.98
C LEU A 317 19.69 -9.74 29.09
N SER A 318 19.95 -10.19 30.31
CA SER A 318 20.67 -11.43 30.59
C SER A 318 20.11 -12.04 31.85
N SER A 319 19.42 -13.19 31.74
CA SER A 319 18.89 -13.96 32.88
C SER A 319 18.46 -15.35 32.44
N GLU A 320 18.95 -16.35 33.11
CA GLU A 320 18.49 -17.75 32.92
C GLU A 320 17.07 -17.99 33.42
N GLU A 321 16.59 -17.16 34.36
CA GLU A 321 15.25 -17.26 34.95
C GLU A 321 14.37 -16.09 34.47
N TRP A 322 13.05 -16.26 34.61
CA TRP A 322 12.11 -15.19 34.33
C TRP A 322 12.36 -13.99 35.23
N THR A 323 12.71 -12.86 34.60
CA THR A 323 13.07 -11.62 35.28
C THR A 323 12.24 -10.48 34.74
N ARG A 324 11.86 -9.55 35.61
CA ARG A 324 11.20 -8.31 35.19
C ARG A 324 12.21 -7.33 34.61
N GLY A 325 11.87 -6.75 33.47
CA GLY A 325 12.61 -5.67 32.86
C GLY A 325 11.74 -4.42 32.72
N GLU A 326 12.38 -3.27 32.80
CA GLU A 326 11.74 -2.01 32.50
C GLU A 326 12.65 -1.10 31.67
N ALA A 327 12.04 -0.21 30.90
CA ALA A 327 12.73 0.82 30.15
C ALA A 327 11.90 2.12 30.20
N VAL A 328 12.56 3.25 30.41
CA VAL A 328 11.88 4.55 30.51
C VAL A 328 12.49 5.52 29.51
N TRP A 329 11.64 6.27 28.83
CA TRP A 329 12.04 7.32 27.89
C TRP A 329 11.24 8.61 28.12
N GLU A 330 11.92 9.74 28.09
CA GLU A 330 11.30 11.05 27.98
C GLU A 330 10.90 11.30 26.53
N VAL A 331 9.61 11.52 26.27
CA VAL A 331 9.07 11.76 24.93
C VAL A 331 8.89 13.26 24.71
N PRO A 332 9.45 13.85 23.63
CA PRO A 332 9.30 15.27 23.34
C PRO A 332 7.83 15.69 23.23
N ALA A 333 7.52 16.95 23.51
CA ALA A 333 6.14 17.46 23.49
C ALA A 333 5.43 17.26 22.13
N GLY A 334 4.11 17.12 22.17
CA GLY A 334 3.26 16.85 21.02
C GLY A 334 2.92 15.37 20.86
N LEU A 335 2.11 15.02 19.86
CA LEU A 335 1.87 13.63 19.49
C LEU A 335 3.05 13.14 18.63
N GLN A 336 3.74 12.11 19.09
CA GLN A 336 4.92 11.57 18.44
C GLN A 336 4.61 10.19 17.84
N VAL A 337 5.04 9.97 16.61
CA VAL A 337 5.12 8.64 16.01
C VAL A 337 6.54 8.12 16.22
N LEU A 338 6.70 7.12 17.06
CA LEU A 338 7.99 6.58 17.44
C LEU A 338 8.04 5.07 17.17
N ARG A 339 9.22 4.59 16.77
CA ARG A 339 9.46 3.16 16.58
C ARG A 339 9.98 2.55 17.86
N LEU A 340 9.14 1.74 18.51
CA LEU A 340 9.57 0.86 19.60
C LEU A 340 10.14 -0.41 18.99
N ALA A 341 11.40 -0.73 19.29
CA ALA A 341 12.07 -1.86 18.68
C ALA A 341 12.96 -2.63 19.67
N LEU A 342 12.91 -3.96 19.57
CA LEU A 342 13.83 -4.86 20.27
C LEU A 342 15.00 -5.17 19.35
N TRP A 343 16.20 -4.90 19.83
CA TRP A 343 17.44 -5.09 19.09
C TRP A 343 18.29 -6.20 19.67
N SER A 344 19.00 -6.90 18.80
CA SER A 344 20.15 -7.72 19.13
C SER A 344 21.38 -7.11 18.47
N GLU A 345 22.43 -6.86 19.25
CA GLU A 345 23.68 -6.30 18.77
C GLU A 345 24.86 -7.08 19.35
N ARG A 346 25.85 -7.41 18.53
CA ARG A 346 27.08 -8.06 18.99
C ARG A 346 28.04 -7.01 19.56
N PRO A 347 28.42 -7.07 20.83
CA PRO A 347 29.46 -6.19 21.36
C PRO A 347 30.79 -6.43 20.67
N ARG A 348 31.61 -5.38 20.52
CA ARG A 348 32.94 -5.49 19.92
C ARG A 348 33.80 -6.48 20.71
N GLY A 349 34.49 -7.36 20.01
CA GLY A 349 35.39 -8.36 20.62
C GLY A 349 34.66 -9.61 21.18
N GLN A 350 33.32 -9.68 21.08
CA GLN A 350 32.56 -10.84 21.49
C GLN A 350 32.21 -11.75 20.30
N VAL A 351 32.02 -13.04 20.57
CA VAL A 351 31.44 -13.97 19.59
C VAL A 351 29.94 -13.78 19.50
N ARG A 352 29.33 -14.20 18.38
CA ARG A 352 27.87 -14.23 18.27
C ARG A 352 27.32 -15.25 19.26
N HIS A 353 26.23 -14.88 19.94
CA HIS A 353 25.57 -15.74 20.90
C HIS A 353 24.70 -16.80 20.23
N GLU A 354 24.56 -17.92 20.88
CA GLU A 354 23.55 -18.95 20.66
C GLU A 354 22.60 -18.95 21.86
N GLY A 355 21.42 -19.55 21.71
CA GLY A 355 20.44 -19.63 22.78
C GLY A 355 19.09 -19.02 22.41
N GLU A 356 18.33 -18.67 23.41
CA GLU A 356 16.96 -18.15 23.22
C GLU A 356 16.74 -16.85 24.00
N LEU A 357 15.90 -15.97 23.46
CA LEU A 357 15.24 -14.90 24.19
C LEU A 357 13.75 -15.22 24.25
N ARG A 358 13.17 -15.16 25.44
CA ARG A 358 11.73 -15.27 25.67
C ARG A 358 11.23 -14.00 26.33
N LEU A 359 10.12 -13.47 25.84
CA LEU A 359 9.46 -12.27 26.36
C LEU A 359 7.98 -12.52 26.55
N ARG A 360 7.39 -11.90 27.58
CA ARG A 360 5.95 -11.86 27.82
C ARG A 360 5.56 -10.64 28.66
N GLY A 361 4.26 -10.37 28.76
CA GLY A 361 3.74 -9.29 29.61
C GLY A 361 4.23 -7.90 29.20
N VAL A 362 4.45 -7.69 27.89
CA VAL A 362 4.92 -6.39 27.37
C VAL A 362 3.83 -5.35 27.52
N SER A 363 4.11 -4.24 28.16
CA SER A 363 3.18 -3.10 28.29
C SER A 363 3.93 -1.77 28.22
N LEU A 364 3.33 -0.78 27.56
CA LEU A 364 3.86 0.57 27.44
C LEU A 364 2.83 1.54 28.00
N ARG A 365 3.21 2.31 29.01
CA ARG A 365 2.30 3.19 29.74
C ARG A 365 2.97 4.52 30.06
N PRO A 366 2.21 5.63 30.16
CA PRO A 366 2.76 6.88 30.70
C PRO A 366 3.18 6.68 32.14
N VAL A 367 4.31 7.29 32.53
CA VAL A 367 4.70 7.38 33.92
C VAL A 367 3.81 8.39 34.59
N GLU A 368 2.99 7.98 35.55
CA GLU A 368 2.19 8.91 36.34
C GLU A 368 3.13 9.87 37.03
N GLY A 369 3.04 11.14 36.68
CA GLY A 369 3.82 12.19 37.33
C GLY A 369 3.39 12.26 38.80
N GLY A 370 4.28 11.88 39.68
CA GLY A 370 4.14 12.22 41.08
C GLY A 370 4.02 13.77 41.18
N ARG A 371 2.88 14.26 41.61
CA ARG A 371 2.65 15.67 41.94
C ARG A 371 3.52 16.08 43.13
#